data_3fa4734749332a26f805ed0058272d9e
#
_entry.id   3fa4734749332a26f805ed0058272d9e
#
_cell.length_a   1.000
_cell.length_b   1.000
_cell.length_c   1.000
_cell.angle_alpha   90.00
_cell.angle_beta   90.00
_cell.angle_gamma   90.00
#
_symmetry.space_group_name_H-M   'P 1'
#
loop_
_entity.id
_entity.type
_entity.pdbx_description
1 polymer ?
#
loop_
_entity_poly.entity_id
_entity_poly.type
_entity_poly.pdbx_seq_one_letter_code
_entity_poly.pdbx_strand_id
1 'polypeptide(L)'
;LEQTADRGIAVYTHGEMLPAHGYPELKKYPHLKGNFGTAWQNQQKEFADLPAPILFTTNCLMPPRPSYADRVFTTAVVAYPDLPHIGAEKDFTPVIERALELGGYAETQHRTGLNGGTGTTTGFAHDAVLANAAQIVEAVRSGAIRHFFLVGGCDGARAGRNYYTEFVRQTPPDTVVLTLACGKYRFHDMDLGTVAGLPRLLDIGQCNDAYSAIQIALALAEAFHCGVNDLPLSMVLSWYEQKAVCILLTLLHLGIRNIRLGPTLPAFLSPNVLQYLVEHYAIAPITTPEADLAALLG
;
A
#
# COMPACT_ATOMS: atom_id res chain seq x y z
N LEU A 1 -5.42 -19.60 -5.24
CA LEU A 1 -6.65 -19.68 -4.44
C LEU A 1 -7.55 -20.81 -4.88
N GLU A 2 -7.75 -21.04 -6.18
CA GLU A 2 -8.53 -22.18 -6.70
C GLU A 2 -7.92 -23.52 -6.30
N GLN A 3 -6.61 -23.70 -6.47
CA GLN A 3 -5.93 -24.96 -6.18
C GLN A 3 -5.82 -25.28 -4.69
N THR A 4 -5.98 -24.30 -3.81
CA THR A 4 -6.00 -24.48 -2.35
C THR A 4 -7.42 -24.56 -1.76
N ALA A 5 -8.45 -24.35 -2.58
CA ALA A 5 -9.84 -24.45 -2.12
C ALA A 5 -10.11 -25.84 -1.52
N ASP A 6 -10.79 -25.86 -0.37
CA ASP A 6 -11.18 -27.08 0.37
C ASP A 6 -10.01 -27.99 0.83
N ARG A 7 -8.76 -27.46 0.79
CA ARG A 7 -7.58 -28.22 1.24
C ARG A 7 -7.16 -27.94 2.69
N GLY A 8 -7.92 -27.15 3.43
CA GLY A 8 -7.58 -26.75 4.80
C GLY A 8 -6.41 -25.77 4.90
N ILE A 9 -6.05 -25.13 3.79
CA ILE A 9 -4.93 -24.17 3.72
C ILE A 9 -5.48 -22.76 3.83
N ALA A 10 -4.93 -21.96 4.75
CA ALA A 10 -5.16 -20.54 4.82
C ALA A 10 -4.10 -19.78 4.00
N VAL A 11 -4.53 -18.89 3.12
CA VAL A 11 -3.65 -18.07 2.29
C VAL A 11 -3.57 -16.65 2.87
N TYR A 12 -2.37 -16.16 3.01
CA TYR A 12 -2.08 -14.77 3.41
C TYR A 12 -1.28 -14.09 2.32
N THR A 13 -1.53 -12.79 2.12
CA THR A 13 -0.68 -11.96 1.28
C THR A 13 0.47 -11.37 2.09
N HIS A 14 1.53 -10.95 1.40
CA HIS A 14 2.60 -10.14 1.97
C HIS A 14 3.00 -9.05 0.96
N GLY A 15 3.33 -7.85 1.47
CA GLY A 15 3.85 -6.76 0.64
C GLY A 15 2.96 -6.45 -0.57
N GLU A 16 3.51 -6.57 -1.76
CA GLU A 16 2.85 -6.20 -3.02
C GLU A 16 1.62 -7.05 -3.39
N MET A 17 1.38 -8.18 -2.72
CA MET A 17 0.17 -8.99 -2.95
C MET A 17 -1.05 -8.56 -2.13
N LEU A 18 -0.90 -7.58 -1.23
CA LEU A 18 -1.99 -7.05 -0.41
C LEU A 18 -3.22 -6.57 -1.23
N PRO A 19 -3.07 -5.98 -2.44
CA PRO A 19 -4.22 -5.58 -3.25
C PRO A 19 -5.23 -6.69 -3.54
N ALA A 20 -4.84 -7.96 -3.46
CA ALA A 20 -5.76 -9.09 -3.64
C ALA A 20 -7.01 -9.00 -2.75
N HIS A 21 -6.89 -8.41 -1.55
CA HIS A 21 -8.00 -8.21 -0.63
C HIS A 21 -8.99 -7.12 -1.08
N GLY A 22 -8.63 -6.31 -2.06
CA GLY A 22 -9.47 -5.26 -2.62
C GLY A 22 -10.27 -5.67 -3.87
N TYR A 23 -9.97 -6.82 -4.45
CA TYR A 23 -10.58 -7.27 -5.70
C TYR A 23 -11.66 -8.32 -5.46
N PRO A 24 -12.91 -8.10 -5.91
CA PRO A 24 -14.06 -8.99 -5.63
C PRO A 24 -13.80 -10.45 -6.03
N GLU A 25 -13.18 -10.67 -7.21
CA GLU A 25 -12.88 -12.00 -7.73
C GLU A 25 -11.84 -12.78 -6.90
N LEU A 26 -11.03 -12.10 -6.12
CA LEU A 26 -10.05 -12.73 -5.24
C LEU A 26 -10.58 -12.87 -3.81
N LYS A 27 -11.22 -11.84 -3.27
CA LYS A 27 -11.75 -11.89 -1.90
C LYS A 27 -12.99 -12.76 -1.72
N LYS A 28 -13.58 -13.28 -2.81
CA LYS A 28 -14.63 -14.29 -2.72
C LYS A 28 -14.16 -15.62 -2.12
N TYR A 29 -12.85 -15.89 -2.11
CA TYR A 29 -12.29 -17.10 -1.53
C TYR A 29 -12.16 -16.99 -0.01
N PRO A 30 -12.90 -17.78 0.80
CA PRO A 30 -12.94 -17.61 2.25
C PRO A 30 -11.64 -17.97 2.96
N HIS A 31 -10.74 -18.69 2.30
CA HIS A 31 -9.42 -19.05 2.80
C HIS A 31 -8.32 -18.02 2.48
N LEU A 32 -8.63 -16.96 1.73
CA LEU A 32 -7.80 -15.75 1.67
C LEU A 32 -8.04 -14.95 2.95
N LYS A 33 -7.17 -15.10 3.96
CA LYS A 33 -7.45 -14.66 5.33
C LYS A 33 -7.04 -13.22 5.64
N GLY A 34 -5.89 -12.79 5.17
CA GLY A 34 -5.40 -11.45 5.50
C GLY A 34 -3.99 -11.20 5.00
N ASN A 35 -3.41 -10.09 5.45
CA ASN A 35 -2.04 -9.74 5.14
C ASN A 35 -1.12 -10.16 6.29
N PHE A 36 -0.03 -10.86 5.95
CA PHE A 36 1.02 -11.26 6.88
C PHE A 36 2.19 -10.29 6.79
N GLY A 37 2.78 -9.98 7.93
CA GLY A 37 3.99 -9.17 8.00
C GLY A 37 3.77 -7.71 7.59
N THR A 38 4.86 -7.09 7.13
CA THR A 38 4.94 -5.66 6.84
C THR A 38 5.62 -5.38 5.49
N ALA A 39 6.50 -4.38 5.45
CA ALA A 39 7.20 -3.96 4.25
C ALA A 39 8.27 -4.99 3.80
N TRP A 40 8.62 -4.95 2.52
CA TRP A 40 9.61 -5.83 1.90
C TRP A 40 10.97 -5.84 2.64
N GLN A 41 11.37 -4.73 3.27
CA GLN A 41 12.61 -4.63 4.03
C GLN A 41 12.68 -5.59 5.21
N ASN A 42 11.53 -6.04 5.71
CA ASN A 42 11.43 -6.90 6.89
C ASN A 42 11.33 -8.39 6.56
N GLN A 43 11.24 -8.78 5.28
CA GLN A 43 11.06 -10.17 4.84
C GLN A 43 12.02 -11.15 5.49
N GLN A 44 13.32 -10.83 5.53
CA GLN A 44 14.34 -11.72 6.08
C GLN A 44 14.18 -11.99 7.59
N LYS A 45 13.48 -11.12 8.29
CA LYS A 45 13.13 -11.29 9.70
C LYS A 45 11.78 -11.98 9.86
N GLU A 46 10.79 -11.55 9.08
CA GLU A 46 9.42 -12.03 9.17
C GLU A 46 9.25 -13.47 8.71
N PHE A 47 10.04 -13.91 7.72
CA PHE A 47 9.96 -15.26 7.16
C PHE A 47 10.85 -16.30 7.86
N ALA A 48 11.75 -15.89 8.77
CA ALA A 48 12.73 -16.78 9.41
C ALA A 48 12.07 -18.00 10.07
N ASP A 49 11.01 -17.77 10.85
CA ASP A 49 10.34 -18.78 11.65
C ASP A 49 8.91 -19.09 11.14
N LEU A 50 8.59 -18.70 9.91
CA LEU A 50 7.29 -18.93 9.32
C LEU A 50 7.12 -20.41 8.96
N PRO A 51 6.17 -21.15 9.57
CA PRO A 51 5.95 -22.57 9.26
C PRO A 51 5.04 -22.76 8.04
N ALA A 52 5.35 -22.06 6.94
CA ALA A 52 4.59 -22.09 5.69
C ALA A 52 5.51 -21.83 4.49
N PRO A 53 5.15 -22.28 3.30
CA PRO A 53 5.85 -21.92 2.08
C PRO A 53 5.58 -20.45 1.74
N ILE A 54 6.51 -19.86 1.01
CA ILE A 54 6.49 -18.47 0.55
C ILE A 54 6.53 -18.49 -0.97
N LEU A 55 5.49 -17.98 -1.62
CA LEU A 55 5.42 -17.88 -3.08
C LEU A 55 5.56 -16.42 -3.51
N PHE A 56 6.67 -16.10 -4.15
CA PHE A 56 6.87 -14.78 -4.76
C PHE A 56 6.29 -14.73 -6.17
N THR A 57 5.44 -13.75 -6.42
CA THR A 57 4.68 -13.59 -7.67
C THR A 57 5.00 -12.29 -8.38
N THR A 58 5.57 -11.33 -7.68
CA THR A 58 5.92 -9.99 -8.18
C THR A 58 7.23 -9.51 -7.54
N ASN A 59 7.60 -8.27 -7.75
CA ASN A 59 8.82 -7.68 -7.25
C ASN A 59 8.97 -7.67 -5.71
N CYS A 60 10.08 -7.08 -5.22
CA CYS A 60 10.45 -6.96 -3.81
C CYS A 60 10.87 -8.29 -3.16
N LEU A 61 11.44 -9.21 -3.91
CA LEU A 61 12.11 -10.39 -3.36
C LEU A 61 13.46 -9.98 -2.78
N MET A 62 13.62 -10.07 -1.44
CA MET A 62 14.91 -9.95 -0.77
C MET A 62 15.66 -11.28 -0.87
N PRO A 63 17.00 -11.29 -0.99
CA PRO A 63 17.78 -12.52 -0.99
C PRO A 63 17.37 -13.43 0.18
N PRO A 64 16.84 -14.64 -0.09
CA PRO A 64 16.39 -15.53 0.97
C PRO A 64 17.54 -15.96 1.87
N ARG A 65 17.29 -16.00 3.18
CA ARG A 65 18.27 -16.53 4.14
C ARG A 65 18.17 -18.06 4.22
N PRO A 66 19.27 -18.74 4.57
CA PRO A 66 19.26 -20.21 4.75
C PRO A 66 18.18 -20.73 5.70
N SER A 67 17.74 -19.91 6.67
CA SER A 67 16.71 -20.27 7.64
C SER A 67 15.32 -20.50 7.04
N TYR A 68 15.06 -20.04 5.80
CA TYR A 68 13.77 -20.21 5.14
C TYR A 68 13.84 -20.41 3.61
N ALA A 69 15.03 -20.44 3.03
CA ALA A 69 15.20 -20.57 1.57
C ALA A 69 14.59 -21.87 1.02
N ASP A 70 14.57 -22.95 1.84
CA ASP A 70 13.97 -24.25 1.52
C ASP A 70 12.46 -24.24 1.35
N ARG A 71 11.80 -23.13 1.73
CA ARG A 71 10.36 -22.93 1.67
C ARG A 71 9.94 -21.89 0.65
N VAL A 72 10.90 -21.32 -0.11
CA VAL A 72 10.65 -20.24 -1.06
C VAL A 72 10.46 -20.78 -2.45
N PHE A 73 9.40 -20.30 -3.09
CA PHE A 73 9.04 -20.56 -4.47
C PHE A 73 8.87 -19.26 -5.23
N THR A 74 9.08 -19.28 -6.53
CA THR A 74 8.88 -18.12 -7.41
C THR A 74 7.95 -18.48 -8.55
N THR A 75 7.31 -17.49 -9.14
CA THR A 75 6.49 -17.66 -10.35
C THR A 75 6.42 -16.37 -11.16
N ALA A 76 5.84 -16.45 -12.37
CA ALA A 76 5.65 -15.32 -13.28
C ALA A 76 6.99 -14.65 -13.66
N VAL A 77 7.11 -13.35 -13.42
CA VAL A 77 8.31 -12.56 -13.77
C VAL A 77 9.38 -12.57 -12.69
N VAL A 78 9.10 -13.17 -11.54
CA VAL A 78 10.04 -13.23 -10.41
C VAL A 78 10.78 -14.55 -10.45
N ALA A 79 12.10 -14.49 -10.43
CA ALA A 79 12.97 -15.64 -10.28
C ALA A 79 14.15 -15.29 -9.36
N TYR A 80 14.74 -16.30 -8.74
CA TYR A 80 15.96 -16.17 -7.97
C TYR A 80 16.82 -17.43 -8.14
N PRO A 81 18.14 -17.33 -8.20
CA PRO A 81 19.01 -18.51 -8.35
C PRO A 81 18.68 -19.59 -7.31
N ASP A 82 18.72 -20.83 -7.76
CA ASP A 82 18.52 -22.03 -6.94
C ASP A 82 17.16 -22.19 -6.25
N LEU A 83 16.20 -21.29 -6.49
CA LEU A 83 14.81 -21.44 -5.99
C LEU A 83 13.91 -22.13 -7.00
N PRO A 84 12.99 -23.02 -6.55
CA PRO A 84 11.96 -23.59 -7.40
C PRO A 84 11.09 -22.53 -8.05
N HIS A 85 10.90 -22.65 -9.38
CA HIS A 85 10.07 -21.73 -10.16
C HIS A 85 8.85 -22.45 -10.72
N ILE A 86 7.67 -21.95 -10.40
CA ILE A 86 6.41 -22.42 -10.97
C ILE A 86 6.22 -21.79 -12.36
N GLY A 87 6.20 -22.62 -13.37
CA GLY A 87 6.17 -22.21 -14.76
C GLY A 87 4.83 -21.61 -15.24
N ALA A 88 4.69 -21.51 -16.55
CA ALA A 88 3.52 -20.89 -17.19
C ALA A 88 2.24 -21.72 -16.99
N GLU A 89 2.36 -23.03 -16.77
CA GLU A 89 1.26 -23.96 -16.48
C GLU A 89 0.55 -23.67 -15.16
N LYS A 90 1.21 -22.92 -14.26
CA LYS A 90 0.68 -22.54 -12.94
C LYS A 90 0.23 -23.73 -12.10
N ASP A 91 0.99 -24.84 -12.15
CA ASP A 91 0.82 -25.95 -11.23
C ASP A 91 1.47 -25.63 -9.87
N PHE A 92 0.64 -25.26 -8.89
CA PHE A 92 1.08 -24.92 -7.55
C PHE A 92 1.15 -26.15 -6.61
N THR A 93 1.03 -27.37 -7.14
CA THR A 93 1.13 -28.60 -6.34
C THR A 93 2.36 -28.64 -5.42
N PRO A 94 3.59 -28.28 -5.87
CA PRO A 94 4.76 -28.30 -4.97
C PRO A 94 4.64 -27.34 -3.78
N VAL A 95 4.01 -26.17 -3.98
CA VAL A 95 3.78 -25.20 -2.91
C VAL A 95 2.73 -25.70 -1.93
N ILE A 96 1.68 -26.34 -2.45
CA ILE A 96 0.57 -26.90 -1.67
C ILE A 96 1.05 -28.07 -0.81
N GLU A 97 1.81 -28.99 -1.40
CA GLU A 97 2.40 -30.13 -0.67
C GLU A 97 3.32 -29.64 0.45
N ARG A 98 4.16 -28.64 0.17
CA ARG A 98 5.01 -28.04 1.18
C ARG A 98 4.22 -27.36 2.30
N ALA A 99 3.08 -26.75 1.98
CA ALA A 99 2.19 -26.14 2.98
C ALA A 99 1.59 -27.21 3.92
N LEU A 100 1.14 -28.32 3.35
CA LEU A 100 0.59 -29.43 4.13
C LEU A 100 1.64 -30.11 4.99
N GLU A 101 2.87 -30.26 4.50
CA GLU A 101 4.00 -30.82 5.25
C GLU A 101 4.38 -29.94 6.46
N LEU A 102 4.43 -28.62 6.27
CA LEU A 102 4.81 -27.65 7.32
C LEU A 102 3.70 -27.45 8.36
N GLY A 103 2.44 -27.61 7.97
CA GLY A 103 1.28 -27.61 8.85
C GLY A 103 0.84 -26.23 9.36
N GLY A 104 1.59 -25.17 9.14
CA GLY A 104 1.27 -23.83 9.62
C GLY A 104 1.49 -23.62 11.12
N TYR A 105 0.98 -22.54 11.65
CA TYR A 105 1.02 -22.27 13.09
C TYR A 105 0.02 -23.14 13.84
N ALA A 106 0.47 -23.77 14.94
CA ALA A 106 -0.39 -24.58 15.80
C ALA A 106 -1.45 -23.75 16.53
N GLU A 107 -1.13 -22.47 16.81
CA GLU A 107 -2.00 -21.54 17.52
C GLU A 107 -2.07 -20.20 16.79
N THR A 108 -3.17 -19.48 17.00
CA THR A 108 -3.32 -18.10 16.47
C THR A 108 -2.22 -17.19 17.01
N GLN A 109 -1.52 -16.54 16.11
CA GLN A 109 -0.47 -15.59 16.48
C GLN A 109 -1.08 -14.21 16.70
N HIS A 110 -0.80 -13.62 17.85
CA HIS A 110 -1.16 -12.25 18.18
C HIS A 110 0.06 -11.35 18.05
N ARG A 111 -0.08 -10.26 17.31
CA ARG A 111 0.99 -9.28 17.07
C ARG A 111 0.48 -7.89 17.38
N THR A 112 1.38 -7.05 17.85
CA THR A 112 1.11 -5.63 18.07
C THR A 112 1.91 -4.81 17.07
N GLY A 113 1.27 -3.88 16.40
CA GLY A 113 1.90 -2.98 15.45
C GLY A 113 2.76 -1.90 16.12
N LEU A 114 3.40 -1.07 15.32
CA LEU A 114 4.34 -0.03 15.79
C LEU A 114 3.68 1.04 16.66
N ASN A 115 2.39 1.26 16.50
CA ASN A 115 1.61 2.27 17.24
C ASN A 115 0.71 1.64 18.33
N GLY A 116 0.89 0.35 18.61
CA GLY A 116 0.14 -0.37 19.63
C GLY A 116 -1.16 -1.01 19.15
N GLY A 117 -1.52 -0.85 17.89
CA GLY A 117 -2.69 -1.49 17.30
C GLY A 117 -2.52 -3.00 17.15
N THR A 118 -3.61 -3.74 17.31
CA THR A 118 -3.65 -5.21 17.19
C THR A 118 -4.42 -5.70 15.97
N GLY A 119 -4.97 -4.78 15.19
CA GLY A 119 -5.70 -5.05 13.96
C GLY A 119 -5.47 -3.96 12.93
N THR A 120 -5.64 -4.32 11.68
CA THR A 120 -5.59 -3.40 10.55
C THR A 120 -6.76 -3.69 9.62
N THR A 121 -7.17 -2.69 8.86
CA THR A 121 -8.23 -2.84 7.85
C THR A 121 -7.63 -2.59 6.48
N THR A 122 -7.85 -3.50 5.54
CA THR A 122 -7.37 -3.41 4.15
C THR A 122 -8.47 -3.77 3.15
N GLY A 123 -8.19 -3.64 1.85
CA GLY A 123 -9.12 -4.04 0.80
C GLY A 123 -9.99 -2.91 0.27
N PHE A 124 -9.58 -1.66 0.44
CA PHE A 124 -10.26 -0.47 -0.10
C PHE A 124 -9.75 -0.10 -1.50
N ALA A 125 -9.58 -1.08 -2.40
CA ALA A 125 -9.31 -0.80 -3.80
C ALA A 125 -10.50 -0.07 -4.45
N HIS A 126 -10.35 0.33 -5.72
CA HIS A 126 -11.34 1.17 -6.41
C HIS A 126 -12.76 0.61 -6.34
N ASP A 127 -12.97 -0.71 -6.50
CA ASP A 127 -14.32 -1.31 -6.39
C ASP A 127 -14.99 -1.01 -5.04
N ALA A 128 -14.26 -1.20 -3.94
CA ALA A 128 -14.80 -0.98 -2.60
C ALA A 128 -15.07 0.50 -2.32
N VAL A 129 -14.19 1.39 -2.77
CA VAL A 129 -14.35 2.84 -2.59
C VAL A 129 -15.48 3.36 -3.47
N LEU A 130 -15.53 2.96 -4.75
CA LEU A 130 -16.55 3.44 -5.68
C LEU A 130 -17.94 2.88 -5.37
N ALA A 131 -18.06 1.72 -4.76
CA ALA A 131 -19.33 1.22 -4.23
C ALA A 131 -19.94 2.16 -3.18
N ASN A 132 -19.13 2.99 -2.52
CA ASN A 132 -19.54 4.00 -1.54
C ASN A 132 -19.45 5.43 -2.08
N ALA A 133 -19.31 5.62 -3.40
CA ALA A 133 -19.08 6.93 -4.00
C ALA A 133 -20.19 7.95 -3.66
N ALA A 134 -21.46 7.54 -3.65
CA ALA A 134 -22.58 8.41 -3.30
C ALA A 134 -22.46 8.95 -1.86
N GLN A 135 -22.09 8.10 -0.90
CA GLN A 135 -21.85 8.50 0.50
C GLN A 135 -20.67 9.45 0.63
N ILE A 136 -19.58 9.17 -0.09
CA ILE A 136 -18.37 10.02 -0.12
C ILE A 136 -18.72 11.41 -0.68
N VAL A 137 -19.41 11.45 -1.81
CA VAL A 137 -19.83 12.72 -2.46
C VAL A 137 -20.70 13.54 -1.54
N GLU A 138 -21.69 12.91 -0.87
CA GLU A 138 -22.55 13.61 0.07
C GLU A 138 -21.78 14.11 1.29
N ALA A 139 -20.87 13.30 1.82
CA ALA A 139 -20.02 13.71 2.95
C ALA A 139 -19.11 14.92 2.62
N VAL A 140 -18.61 15.00 1.39
CA VAL A 140 -17.85 16.18 0.94
C VAL A 140 -18.76 17.38 0.73
N ARG A 141 -19.93 17.21 0.08
CA ARG A 141 -20.88 18.31 -0.17
C ARG A 141 -21.45 18.91 1.09
N SER A 142 -21.72 18.07 2.11
CA SER A 142 -22.18 18.53 3.42
C SER A 142 -21.06 19.14 4.29
N GLY A 143 -19.80 19.04 3.88
CA GLY A 143 -18.64 19.48 4.65
C GLY A 143 -18.25 18.53 5.79
N ALA A 144 -18.86 17.36 5.88
CA ALA A 144 -18.48 16.33 6.87
C ALA A 144 -17.08 15.78 6.58
N ILE A 145 -16.69 15.67 5.29
CA ILE A 145 -15.31 15.42 4.86
C ILE A 145 -14.82 16.67 4.15
N ARG A 146 -13.84 17.33 4.76
CA ARG A 146 -13.24 18.54 4.21
C ARG A 146 -12.10 18.26 3.22
N HIS A 147 -11.32 17.22 3.48
CA HIS A 147 -10.11 16.95 2.70
C HIS A 147 -9.72 15.48 2.72
N PHE A 148 -9.05 15.05 1.65
CA PHE A 148 -8.40 13.75 1.53
C PHE A 148 -6.89 13.93 1.46
N PHE A 149 -6.14 13.06 2.14
CA PHE A 149 -4.70 12.98 2.01
C PHE A 149 -4.32 11.62 1.45
N LEU A 150 -3.63 11.58 0.31
CA LEU A 150 -2.98 10.36 -0.16
C LEU A 150 -1.57 10.32 0.42
N VAL A 151 -1.40 9.51 1.46
CA VAL A 151 -0.12 9.36 2.18
C VAL A 151 0.44 7.98 1.88
N GLY A 152 1.55 7.89 1.14
CA GLY A 152 2.04 6.57 0.74
C GLY A 152 3.39 6.58 0.05
N GLY A 153 3.79 5.42 -0.44
CA GLY A 153 5.05 5.21 -1.14
C GLY A 153 6.03 4.32 -0.37
N CYS A 154 7.31 4.42 -0.69
CA CYS A 154 8.36 3.55 -0.18
C CYS A 154 9.24 4.26 0.87
N ASP A 155 8.73 4.60 2.03
CA ASP A 155 9.49 5.36 3.03
C ASP A 155 10.72 4.62 3.60
N GLY A 156 10.85 3.33 3.36
CA GLY A 156 11.93 2.51 3.92
C GLY A 156 11.82 2.35 5.45
N ALA A 157 12.64 1.45 6.01
CA ALA A 157 12.60 1.11 7.43
C ALA A 157 13.61 1.90 8.29
N ARG A 158 14.21 2.98 7.79
CA ARG A 158 15.26 3.72 8.51
C ARG A 158 14.71 4.34 9.78
N ALA A 159 15.39 4.10 10.90
CA ALA A 159 15.08 4.73 12.17
C ALA A 159 15.16 6.28 12.08
N GLY A 160 14.31 6.98 12.82
CA GLY A 160 14.25 8.44 12.85
C GLY A 160 13.47 9.08 11.69
N ARG A 161 12.91 8.31 10.77
CA ARG A 161 12.04 8.81 9.70
C ARG A 161 10.57 8.69 10.11
N ASN A 162 10.09 9.58 10.97
CA ASN A 162 8.72 9.54 11.49
C ASN A 162 7.77 10.55 10.82
N TYR A 163 8.22 11.29 9.83
CA TYR A 163 7.41 12.35 9.21
C TYR A 163 6.01 11.85 8.81
N TYR A 164 5.90 10.76 8.04
CA TYR A 164 4.60 10.27 7.56
C TYR A 164 3.71 9.77 8.69
N THR A 165 4.29 9.14 9.72
CA THR A 165 3.57 8.72 10.92
C THR A 165 2.98 9.92 11.67
N GLU A 166 3.80 10.94 11.90
CA GLU A 166 3.37 12.15 12.59
C GLU A 166 2.39 12.98 11.75
N PHE A 167 2.59 13.03 10.42
CA PHE A 167 1.65 13.67 9.52
C PHE A 167 0.25 13.03 9.63
N VAL A 168 0.17 11.70 9.51
CA VAL A 168 -1.11 10.96 9.61
C VAL A 168 -1.75 11.18 10.97
N ARG A 169 -0.98 11.13 12.06
CA ARG A 169 -1.49 11.34 13.44
C ARG A 169 -2.11 12.70 13.63
N GLN A 170 -1.59 13.72 12.93
CA GLN A 170 -2.03 15.11 13.08
C GLN A 170 -3.13 15.51 12.08
N THR A 171 -3.55 14.61 11.18
CA THR A 171 -4.65 14.92 10.26
C THR A 171 -5.93 15.26 11.03
N PRO A 172 -6.64 16.36 10.66
CA PRO A 172 -7.88 16.76 11.32
C PRO A 172 -8.97 15.68 11.27
N PRO A 173 -9.90 15.64 12.25
CA PRO A 173 -10.92 14.60 12.35
C PRO A 173 -11.94 14.60 11.19
N ASP A 174 -12.07 15.70 10.47
CA ASP A 174 -12.92 15.88 9.29
C ASP A 174 -12.17 15.55 7.97
N THR A 175 -11.09 14.76 8.04
CA THR A 175 -10.29 14.35 6.88
C THR A 175 -10.17 12.84 6.79
N VAL A 176 -9.91 12.36 5.57
CA VAL A 176 -9.68 10.94 5.27
C VAL A 176 -8.24 10.77 4.76
N VAL A 177 -7.56 9.76 5.26
CA VAL A 177 -6.24 9.34 4.79
C VAL A 177 -6.39 8.11 3.90
N LEU A 178 -6.07 8.28 2.64
CA LEU A 178 -5.86 7.19 1.70
C LEU A 178 -4.39 6.77 1.77
N THR A 179 -4.11 5.49 1.87
CA THR A 179 -2.71 5.03 1.90
C THR A 179 -2.47 3.88 0.94
N LEU A 180 -1.28 3.86 0.35
CA LEU A 180 -0.81 2.77 -0.49
C LEU A 180 0.69 2.55 -0.32
N ALA A 181 1.16 1.36 -0.74
CA ALA A 181 2.55 0.96 -0.69
C ALA A 181 3.13 0.73 0.72
N CYS A 182 4.42 0.41 0.79
CA CYS A 182 5.04 -0.10 2.03
C CYS A 182 5.22 0.94 3.13
N GLY A 183 5.21 2.24 2.81
CA GLY A 183 5.29 3.31 3.80
C GLY A 183 4.17 3.28 4.83
N LYS A 184 3.00 2.78 4.45
CA LYS A 184 1.84 2.65 5.34
C LYS A 184 2.08 1.82 6.59
N TYR A 185 2.96 0.83 6.54
CA TYR A 185 3.24 -0.05 7.68
C TYR A 185 3.84 0.67 8.89
N ARG A 186 4.20 1.95 8.76
CA ARG A 186 4.58 2.81 9.88
C ARG A 186 3.39 3.31 10.70
N PHE A 187 2.19 3.35 10.12
CA PHE A 187 0.99 3.92 10.75
C PHE A 187 -0.29 3.11 10.49
N HIS A 188 -0.20 2.01 9.76
CA HIS A 188 -1.33 1.19 9.34
C HIS A 188 -2.13 0.59 10.51
N ASP A 189 -1.50 0.42 11.66
CA ASP A 189 -2.10 -0.06 12.89
C ASP A 189 -2.71 1.05 13.77
N MET A 190 -2.74 2.31 13.30
CA MET A 190 -3.41 3.40 14.02
C MET A 190 -4.92 3.32 13.84
N ASP A 191 -5.64 3.54 14.92
CA ASP A 191 -7.08 3.84 14.85
C ASP A 191 -7.27 5.36 14.75
N LEU A 192 -7.64 5.82 13.56
CA LEU A 192 -7.99 7.23 13.32
C LEU A 192 -9.48 7.50 13.52
N GLY A 193 -10.27 6.48 13.87
CA GLY A 193 -11.72 6.58 13.98
C GLY A 193 -12.43 6.64 12.64
N THR A 194 -13.64 7.21 12.65
CA THR A 194 -14.52 7.30 11.47
C THR A 194 -14.97 8.75 11.22
N VAL A 195 -15.32 9.06 9.98
CA VAL A 195 -15.95 10.30 9.55
C VAL A 195 -17.06 9.98 8.57
N ALA A 196 -18.24 10.56 8.77
CA ALA A 196 -19.44 10.28 7.96
C ALA A 196 -19.75 8.78 7.79
N GLY A 197 -19.46 7.95 8.80
CA GLY A 197 -19.66 6.49 8.76
C GLY A 197 -18.58 5.72 7.99
N LEU A 198 -17.54 6.39 7.48
CA LEU A 198 -16.42 5.78 6.77
C LEU A 198 -15.17 5.75 7.67
N PRO A 199 -14.32 4.72 7.61
CA PRO A 199 -13.02 4.74 8.25
C PRO A 199 -12.19 5.93 7.75
N ARG A 200 -11.46 6.60 8.65
CA ARG A 200 -10.58 7.69 8.27
C ARG A 200 -9.25 7.24 7.67
N LEU A 201 -8.86 5.99 7.87
CA LEU A 201 -7.68 5.40 7.25
C LEU A 201 -8.10 4.28 6.30
N LEU A 202 -7.91 4.50 5.01
CA LEU A 202 -8.28 3.57 3.95
C LEU A 202 -7.03 3.05 3.25
N ASP A 203 -6.73 1.76 3.43
CA ASP A 203 -5.66 1.08 2.71
C ASP A 203 -6.15 0.71 1.30
N ILE A 204 -5.76 1.51 0.31
CA ILE A 204 -6.16 1.36 -1.10
C ILE A 204 -5.20 0.49 -1.91
N GLY A 205 -4.21 -0.15 -1.29
CA GLY A 205 -3.38 -1.16 -1.94
C GLY A 205 -1.87 -0.92 -1.88
N GLN A 206 -1.17 -1.32 -2.92
CA GLN A 206 0.30 -1.28 -3.02
C GLN A 206 0.75 -0.59 -4.30
N CYS A 207 2.09 -0.46 -4.48
CA CYS A 207 2.66 0.21 -5.64
C CYS A 207 2.22 -0.41 -6.97
N ASN A 208 2.11 -1.73 -7.04
CA ASN A 208 1.67 -2.43 -8.25
C ASN A 208 0.18 -2.20 -8.56
N ASP A 209 -0.58 -1.62 -7.63
CA ASP A 209 -1.99 -1.25 -7.81
C ASP A 209 -2.22 0.27 -7.61
N ALA A 210 -1.24 1.10 -7.94
CA ALA A 210 -1.43 2.55 -8.04
C ALA A 210 -2.56 2.93 -9.04
N TYR A 211 -2.89 2.02 -9.94
CA TYR A 211 -4.06 2.09 -10.81
C TYR A 211 -5.35 2.32 -10.02
N SER A 212 -5.55 1.60 -8.92
CA SER A 212 -6.74 1.77 -8.05
C SER A 212 -6.87 3.20 -7.52
N ALA A 213 -5.75 3.80 -7.07
CA ALA A 213 -5.74 5.18 -6.60
C ALA A 213 -6.12 6.18 -7.72
N ILE A 214 -5.60 5.94 -8.93
CA ILE A 214 -5.92 6.76 -10.10
C ILE A 214 -7.41 6.64 -10.46
N GLN A 215 -7.97 5.44 -10.48
CA GLN A 215 -9.39 5.21 -10.76
C GLN A 215 -10.30 5.91 -9.72
N ILE A 216 -9.95 5.85 -8.44
CA ILE A 216 -10.67 6.55 -7.37
C ILE A 216 -10.65 8.07 -7.63
N ALA A 217 -9.46 8.64 -7.90
CA ALA A 217 -9.34 10.08 -8.13
C ALA A 217 -10.12 10.54 -9.38
N LEU A 218 -10.03 9.80 -10.48
CA LEU A 218 -10.78 10.12 -11.71
C LEU A 218 -12.29 10.04 -11.51
N ALA A 219 -12.78 9.00 -10.86
CA ALA A 219 -14.22 8.85 -10.61
C ALA A 219 -14.77 9.93 -9.66
N LEU A 220 -13.99 10.32 -8.64
CA LEU A 220 -14.38 11.43 -7.77
C LEU A 220 -14.37 12.76 -8.54
N ALA A 221 -13.37 13.02 -9.37
CA ALA A 221 -13.32 14.22 -10.21
C ALA A 221 -14.54 14.32 -11.15
N GLU A 222 -14.93 13.20 -11.77
CA GLU A 222 -16.14 13.12 -12.57
C GLU A 222 -17.42 13.42 -11.74
N ALA A 223 -17.54 12.80 -10.56
CA ALA A 223 -18.69 12.98 -9.67
C ALA A 223 -18.84 14.43 -9.15
N PHE A 224 -17.73 15.14 -9.02
CA PHE A 224 -17.71 16.56 -8.63
C PHE A 224 -17.71 17.52 -9.82
N HIS A 225 -17.66 17.02 -11.06
CA HIS A 225 -17.57 17.81 -12.30
C HIS A 225 -16.35 18.75 -12.31
N CYS A 226 -15.20 18.28 -11.87
CA CYS A 226 -13.96 19.06 -11.78
C CYS A 226 -12.75 18.26 -12.30
N GLY A 227 -11.59 18.88 -12.38
CA GLY A 227 -10.33 18.20 -12.64
C GLY A 227 -9.79 17.51 -11.38
N VAL A 228 -8.90 16.52 -11.55
CA VAL A 228 -8.28 15.82 -10.41
C VAL A 228 -7.53 16.80 -9.49
N ASN A 229 -6.91 17.83 -10.06
CA ASN A 229 -6.19 18.87 -9.30
C ASN A 229 -7.11 19.84 -8.52
N ASP A 230 -8.41 19.81 -8.82
CA ASP A 230 -9.41 20.65 -8.15
C ASP A 230 -10.14 19.91 -7.02
N LEU A 231 -9.86 18.60 -6.88
CA LEU A 231 -10.37 17.81 -5.76
C LEU A 231 -9.76 18.31 -4.44
N PRO A 232 -10.49 18.19 -3.32
CA PRO A 232 -9.93 18.42 -1.99
C PRO A 232 -8.98 17.25 -1.60
N LEU A 233 -7.96 17.03 -2.40
CA LEU A 233 -7.01 15.93 -2.31
C LEU A 233 -5.58 16.44 -2.38
N SER A 234 -4.78 16.11 -1.37
CA SER A 234 -3.35 16.39 -1.35
C SER A 234 -2.54 15.09 -1.34
N MET A 235 -1.42 15.09 -2.07
CA MET A 235 -0.53 13.95 -2.17
C MET A 235 0.74 14.19 -1.37
N VAL A 236 1.00 13.31 -0.40
CA VAL A 236 2.18 13.32 0.48
C VAL A 236 2.89 12.00 0.29
N LEU A 237 3.82 11.98 -0.66
CA LEU A 237 4.39 10.76 -1.20
C LEU A 237 5.84 10.57 -0.76
N SER A 238 6.23 9.31 -0.57
CA SER A 238 7.60 8.89 -0.37
C SER A 238 8.13 8.07 -1.54
N TRP A 239 9.40 8.22 -1.82
CA TRP A 239 10.09 7.40 -2.81
C TRP A 239 11.34 6.77 -2.20
N TYR A 240 11.70 5.58 -2.69
CA TYR A 240 12.92 4.90 -2.29
C TYR A 240 13.52 4.09 -3.45
N GLU A 241 12.67 3.52 -4.30
CA GLU A 241 13.08 2.65 -5.40
C GLU A 241 12.46 3.09 -6.74
N GLN A 242 12.92 2.47 -7.83
CA GLN A 242 12.58 2.84 -9.21
C GLN A 242 11.08 2.79 -9.51
N LYS A 243 10.33 1.86 -8.92
CA LYS A 243 8.89 1.75 -9.15
C LYS A 243 8.13 2.98 -8.61
N ALA A 244 8.56 3.53 -7.47
CA ALA A 244 8.00 4.77 -6.97
C ALA A 244 8.27 5.95 -7.92
N VAL A 245 9.43 5.98 -8.56
CA VAL A 245 9.75 6.97 -9.60
C VAL A 245 8.87 6.77 -10.83
N CYS A 246 8.64 5.54 -11.30
CA CYS A 246 7.72 5.28 -12.41
C CYS A 246 6.29 5.74 -12.10
N ILE A 247 5.81 5.52 -10.88
CA ILE A 247 4.49 5.99 -10.44
C ILE A 247 4.45 7.52 -10.46
N LEU A 248 5.48 8.19 -9.91
CA LEU A 248 5.57 9.65 -9.95
C LEU A 248 5.51 10.17 -11.39
N LEU A 249 6.29 9.60 -12.32
CA LEU A 249 6.24 9.98 -13.73
C LEU A 249 4.87 9.76 -14.36
N THR A 250 4.16 8.71 -13.99
CA THR A 250 2.78 8.46 -14.41
C THR A 250 1.84 9.57 -13.92
N LEU A 251 1.94 9.97 -12.65
CA LEU A 251 1.14 11.07 -12.11
C LEU A 251 1.42 12.39 -12.84
N LEU A 252 2.70 12.70 -13.12
CA LEU A 252 3.09 13.88 -13.87
C LEU A 252 2.56 13.85 -15.33
N HIS A 253 2.62 12.68 -15.98
CA HIS A 253 2.04 12.49 -17.31
C HIS A 253 0.53 12.73 -17.33
N LEU A 254 -0.17 12.36 -16.28
CA LEU A 254 -1.61 12.63 -16.10
C LEU A 254 -1.89 14.08 -15.69
N GLY A 255 -0.88 14.92 -15.58
CA GLY A 255 -1.02 16.33 -15.21
C GLY A 255 -1.29 16.59 -13.72
N ILE A 256 -1.06 15.59 -12.87
CA ILE A 256 -1.23 15.72 -11.41
C ILE A 256 -0.17 16.67 -10.84
N ARG A 257 -0.59 17.56 -9.93
CA ARG A 257 0.23 18.62 -9.33
C ARG A 257 0.14 18.61 -7.81
N ASN A 258 0.90 19.50 -7.16
CA ASN A 258 0.87 19.72 -5.70
C ASN A 258 1.27 18.50 -4.88
N ILE A 259 2.39 17.86 -5.26
CA ILE A 259 2.90 16.68 -4.59
C ILE A 259 3.96 17.09 -3.56
N ARG A 260 3.75 16.76 -2.28
CA ARG A 260 4.79 16.75 -1.25
C ARG A 260 5.60 15.47 -1.40
N LEU A 261 6.89 15.57 -1.65
CA LEU A 261 7.74 14.43 -1.97
C LEU A 261 8.89 14.30 -0.97
N GLY A 262 9.03 13.14 -0.39
CA GLY A 262 10.08 12.83 0.59
C GLY A 262 10.65 11.41 0.46
N PRO A 263 11.55 11.05 1.35
CA PRO A 263 12.13 11.84 2.45
C PRO A 263 13.10 12.94 1.98
N THR A 264 13.53 12.89 0.73
CA THR A 264 14.32 13.90 0.02
C THR A 264 13.82 13.99 -1.41
N LEU A 265 14.10 15.05 -2.11
CA LEU A 265 13.91 15.08 -3.56
C LEU A 265 14.91 14.15 -4.24
N PRO A 266 14.59 13.55 -5.39
CA PRO A 266 15.48 12.60 -6.06
C PRO A 266 16.82 13.22 -6.46
N ALA A 267 17.90 12.74 -5.86
CA ALA A 267 19.26 13.27 -6.05
C ALA A 267 19.83 13.05 -7.47
N PHE A 268 19.20 12.18 -8.27
CA PHE A 268 19.60 11.95 -9.66
C PHE A 268 19.02 12.99 -10.64
N LEU A 269 18.13 13.88 -10.18
CA LEU A 269 17.62 14.96 -11.00
C LEU A 269 18.64 16.09 -11.06
N SER A 270 18.89 16.59 -12.27
CA SER A 270 19.69 17.83 -12.40
C SER A 270 18.92 19.02 -11.84
N PRO A 271 19.62 20.10 -11.41
CA PRO A 271 18.95 21.30 -10.90
C PRO A 271 17.91 21.88 -11.86
N ASN A 272 18.18 21.87 -13.16
CA ASN A 272 17.26 22.37 -14.16
C ASN A 272 15.99 21.53 -14.28
N VAL A 273 16.11 20.18 -14.23
CA VAL A 273 14.95 19.29 -14.23
C VAL A 273 14.14 19.46 -12.95
N LEU A 274 14.81 19.59 -11.81
CA LEU A 274 14.14 19.81 -10.53
C LEU A 274 13.39 21.15 -10.54
N GLN A 275 14.00 22.21 -11.02
CA GLN A 275 13.34 23.53 -11.16
C GLN A 275 12.11 23.42 -12.07
N TYR A 276 12.20 22.75 -13.20
CA TYR A 276 11.08 22.50 -14.10
C TYR A 276 9.91 21.79 -13.38
N LEU A 277 10.21 20.76 -12.60
CA LEU A 277 9.18 20.02 -11.85
C LEU A 277 8.50 20.89 -10.78
N VAL A 278 9.27 21.73 -10.08
CA VAL A 278 8.72 22.67 -9.10
C VAL A 278 7.81 23.70 -9.78
N GLU A 279 8.26 24.30 -10.89
CA GLU A 279 7.52 25.38 -11.56
C GLU A 279 6.26 24.88 -12.27
N HIS A 280 6.31 23.71 -12.91
CA HIS A 280 5.22 23.23 -13.76
C HIS A 280 4.26 22.28 -13.03
N TYR A 281 4.74 21.54 -12.02
CA TYR A 281 3.96 20.56 -11.29
C TYR A 281 3.79 20.87 -9.80
N ALA A 282 4.37 21.95 -9.32
CA ALA A 282 4.34 22.33 -7.90
C ALA A 282 4.79 21.18 -6.97
N ILE A 283 5.82 20.41 -7.37
CA ILE A 283 6.45 19.44 -6.50
C ILE A 283 7.24 20.18 -5.43
N ALA A 284 7.03 19.82 -4.17
CA ALA A 284 7.76 20.42 -3.06
C ALA A 284 8.33 19.33 -2.13
N PRO A 285 9.49 19.54 -1.52
CA PRO A 285 9.98 18.64 -0.48
C PRO A 285 9.04 18.67 0.74
N ILE A 286 9.01 17.55 1.47
CA ILE A 286 8.41 17.56 2.82
C ILE A 286 9.23 18.47 3.75
N THR A 287 8.55 19.10 4.70
CA THR A 287 9.16 19.97 5.72
C THR A 287 8.90 19.39 7.13
N THR A 288 8.01 20.01 7.90
CA THR A 288 7.47 19.39 9.12
C THR A 288 6.01 19.01 8.90
N PRO A 289 5.49 17.99 9.58
CA PRO A 289 4.08 17.61 9.46
C PRO A 289 3.11 18.78 9.67
N GLU A 290 3.36 19.61 10.67
CA GLU A 290 2.54 20.77 11.02
C GLU A 290 2.55 21.83 9.91
N ALA A 291 3.74 22.16 9.40
CA ALA A 291 3.88 23.18 8.35
C ALA A 291 3.26 22.70 7.04
N ASP A 292 3.47 21.42 6.69
CA ASP A 292 2.90 20.87 5.46
C ASP A 292 1.37 20.74 5.58
N LEU A 293 0.81 20.28 6.72
CA LEU A 293 -0.63 20.26 6.95
C LEU A 293 -1.25 21.66 6.85
N ALA A 294 -0.62 22.67 7.47
CA ALA A 294 -1.09 24.05 7.38
C ALA A 294 -1.07 24.56 5.92
N ALA A 295 -0.01 24.27 5.18
CA ALA A 295 0.11 24.69 3.78
C ALA A 295 -0.86 23.97 2.82
N LEU A 296 -1.25 22.74 3.13
CA LEU A 296 -2.16 21.93 2.31
C LEU A 296 -3.65 22.19 2.61
N LEU A 297 -3.96 22.67 3.80
CA LEU A 297 -5.34 22.94 4.22
C LEU A 297 -5.76 24.42 4.08
N GLY A 298 -4.82 25.32 3.87
CA GLY A 298 -5.04 26.76 3.70
C GLY A 298 -5.07 27.47 5.02
#